data_358ee142c4db616012a6d060926930f5
#
_entry.id   358ee142c4db616012a6d060926930f5
#
_cell.length_a   1.000
_cell.length_b   1.000
_cell.length_c   1.000
_cell.angle_alpha   90.00
_cell.angle_beta   90.00
_cell.angle_gamma   90.00
#
_symmetry.space_group_name_H-M   'P 1'
#
loop_
_entity.id
_entity.type
_entity.pdbx_description
1 polymer ?
#
loop_
_entity_poly.entity_id
_entity_poly.type
_entity_poly.pdbx_seq_one_letter_code
_entity_poly.pdbx_strand_id
1 'polypeptide(L)'
;PLAGGAAARPFTTHHNALDMTLYLRIAPELYLKRLTVGGFERVFEINRNFRNEGLSTQHNPEFTMLEFYWAYADYEDLMDLTEDMFREVAKVACGSTRFQYQGQTIDFSQPFQRITVRDSILKFNPDLTPVDVDDEERMKVILGRFEIAVEPSWGLGKMQIELFEKTVEDRLLDPIFITAY
;
A
#
# COMPACT_ATOMS: atom_id res chain seq x y z
N PRO A 1 -21.33 -9.88 8.35
CA PRO A 1 -20.46 -8.75 8.09
C PRO A 1 -20.66 -8.20 6.67
N LEU A 2 -20.44 -6.89 6.50
CA LEU A 2 -20.50 -6.26 5.20
C LEU A 2 -19.17 -6.54 4.46
N ALA A 3 -19.28 -6.92 3.19
CA ALA A 3 -18.12 -6.93 2.31
C ALA A 3 -17.83 -5.50 1.89
N GLY A 4 -16.75 -4.91 2.38
CA GLY A 4 -16.40 -3.53 2.08
C GLY A 4 -15.06 -3.14 2.72
N GLY A 5 -14.52 -1.98 2.32
CA GLY A 5 -13.22 -1.48 2.79
C GLY A 5 -12.03 -1.88 1.91
N ALA A 6 -12.24 -2.64 0.86
CA ALA A 6 -11.26 -2.93 -0.18
C ALA A 6 -11.97 -3.38 -1.46
N ALA A 7 -11.31 -3.22 -2.60
CA ALA A 7 -11.76 -3.76 -3.89
C ALA A 7 -11.33 -5.24 -3.99
N ALA A 8 -12.01 -6.12 -3.26
CA ALA A 8 -11.70 -7.53 -3.20
C ALA A 8 -12.96 -8.40 -3.23
N ARG A 9 -12.84 -9.60 -3.77
CA ARG A 9 -13.94 -10.57 -3.79
C ARG A 9 -14.03 -11.29 -2.43
N PRO A 10 -15.20 -11.29 -1.74
CA PRO A 10 -15.36 -11.97 -0.46
C PRO A 10 -15.54 -13.49 -0.64
N PHE A 11 -15.14 -14.26 0.38
CA PHE A 11 -15.68 -15.60 0.57
C PHE A 11 -17.09 -15.53 1.14
N THR A 12 -17.98 -16.37 0.66
CA THR A 12 -19.35 -16.46 1.13
C THR A 12 -19.54 -17.69 2.01
N THR A 13 -20.42 -17.59 3.00
CA THR A 13 -20.85 -18.70 3.84
C THR A 13 -22.34 -18.57 4.14
N HIS A 14 -22.96 -19.65 4.64
CA HIS A 14 -24.36 -19.67 5.02
C HIS A 14 -24.51 -19.82 6.53
N HIS A 15 -25.29 -18.94 7.15
CA HIS A 15 -25.63 -19.02 8.58
C HIS A 15 -26.90 -19.85 8.74
N ASN A 16 -26.77 -21.12 9.12
CA ASN A 16 -27.88 -22.08 9.15
C ASN A 16 -29.05 -21.65 10.07
N ALA A 17 -28.75 -21.13 11.27
CA ALA A 17 -29.80 -20.75 12.23
C ALA A 17 -30.60 -19.50 11.81
N LEU A 18 -30.02 -18.63 11.00
CA LEU A 18 -30.67 -17.39 10.52
C LEU A 18 -31.08 -17.49 9.05
N ASP A 19 -30.80 -18.63 8.40
CA ASP A 19 -31.06 -18.87 6.99
C ASP A 19 -30.63 -17.70 6.10
N MET A 20 -29.39 -17.24 6.24
CA MET A 20 -28.89 -16.09 5.50
C MET A 20 -27.45 -16.25 5.03
N THR A 21 -27.15 -15.66 3.89
CA THR A 21 -25.78 -15.59 3.36
C THR A 21 -24.97 -14.54 4.11
N LEU A 22 -23.80 -14.93 4.55
CA LEU A 22 -22.80 -14.06 5.16
C LEU A 22 -21.51 -14.06 4.36
N TYR A 23 -20.64 -13.12 4.68
CA TYR A 23 -19.34 -12.97 4.05
C TYR A 23 -18.23 -13.00 5.10
N LEU A 24 -17.13 -13.66 4.80
CA LEU A 24 -15.89 -13.43 5.53
C LEU A 24 -15.39 -12.01 5.21
N ARG A 25 -14.84 -11.32 6.21
CA ARG A 25 -14.46 -9.93 6.02
C ARG A 25 -13.22 -9.80 5.14
N ILE A 26 -13.22 -8.80 4.28
CA ILE A 26 -12.10 -8.45 3.41
C ILE A 26 -11.20 -7.36 3.99
N ALA A 27 -11.73 -6.54 4.90
CA ALA A 27 -11.03 -5.49 5.66
C ALA A 27 -11.84 -5.05 6.88
N PRO A 28 -11.23 -4.55 7.96
CA PRO A 28 -11.92 -3.98 9.13
C PRO A 28 -12.33 -2.51 8.94
N GLU A 29 -11.99 -1.87 7.84
CA GLU A 29 -12.10 -0.43 7.56
C GLU A 29 -13.44 0.17 8.00
N LEU A 30 -14.55 -0.38 7.53
CA LEU A 30 -15.87 0.21 7.79
C LEU A 30 -16.25 0.18 9.28
N TYR A 31 -15.81 -0.82 10.02
CA TYR A 31 -16.05 -0.92 11.46
C TYR A 31 -15.18 0.08 12.23
N LEU A 32 -13.91 0.21 11.88
CA LEU A 32 -12.99 1.15 12.51
C LEU A 32 -13.40 2.60 12.23
N LYS A 33 -13.79 2.91 11.00
CA LYS A 33 -14.33 4.25 10.65
C LYS A 33 -15.60 4.58 11.43
N ARG A 34 -16.50 3.63 11.64
CA ARG A 34 -17.70 3.83 12.49
C ARG A 34 -17.34 4.15 13.93
N LEU A 35 -16.31 3.49 14.49
CA LEU A 35 -15.83 3.80 15.84
C LEU A 35 -15.26 5.22 15.89
N THR A 36 -14.50 5.64 14.89
CA THR A 36 -13.97 7.01 14.82
C THR A 36 -15.08 8.05 14.72
N VAL A 37 -16.10 7.82 13.89
CA VAL A 37 -17.30 8.68 13.80
C VAL A 37 -18.07 8.66 15.12
N GLY A 38 -18.06 7.54 15.84
CA GLY A 38 -18.68 7.39 17.18
C GLY A 38 -17.92 8.08 18.31
N GLY A 39 -16.78 8.74 18.03
CA GLY A 39 -16.03 9.55 19.00
C GLY A 39 -14.75 8.90 19.55
N PHE A 40 -14.32 7.75 19.04
CA PHE A 40 -13.00 7.20 19.37
C PHE A 40 -11.94 7.92 18.55
N GLU A 41 -11.01 8.60 19.22
CA GLU A 41 -9.98 9.38 18.53
C GLU A 41 -8.93 8.52 17.83
N ARG A 42 -8.59 7.38 18.40
CA ARG A 42 -7.59 6.45 17.86
C ARG A 42 -8.09 5.03 18.00
N VAL A 43 -8.11 4.31 16.91
CA VAL A 43 -8.57 2.91 16.87
C VAL A 43 -7.64 2.09 16.00
N PHE A 44 -7.43 0.84 16.38
CA PHE A 44 -6.71 -0.12 15.55
C PHE A 44 -7.25 -1.53 15.74
N GLU A 45 -6.98 -2.38 14.78
CA GLU A 45 -7.24 -3.80 14.87
C GLU A 45 -6.10 -4.57 14.22
N ILE A 46 -5.65 -5.64 14.87
CA ILE A 46 -4.75 -6.64 14.28
C ILE A 46 -5.57 -7.92 14.20
N ASN A 47 -5.93 -8.33 12.98
CA ASN A 47 -6.79 -9.49 12.80
C ASN A 47 -6.68 -10.08 11.39
N ARG A 48 -7.34 -11.24 11.18
CA ARG A 48 -7.38 -11.94 9.91
C ARG A 48 -8.43 -11.34 8.98
N ASN A 49 -8.04 -11.20 7.72
CA ASN A 49 -8.91 -10.83 6.62
C ASN A 49 -8.84 -11.92 5.54
N PHE A 50 -9.88 -11.93 4.70
CA PHE A 50 -10.08 -12.99 3.71
C PHE A 50 -10.41 -12.35 2.36
N ARG A 51 -9.64 -12.69 1.34
CA ARG A 51 -9.87 -12.22 -0.04
C ARG A 51 -9.87 -13.42 -0.98
N ASN A 52 -10.98 -13.62 -1.68
CA ASN A 52 -11.17 -14.74 -2.61
C ASN A 52 -10.65 -14.35 -3.99
N GLU A 53 -9.34 -14.26 -4.09
CA GLU A 53 -8.61 -13.87 -5.29
C GLU A 53 -7.52 -14.89 -5.61
N GLY A 54 -6.71 -14.63 -6.64
CA GLY A 54 -5.62 -15.50 -7.03
C GLY A 54 -4.56 -15.68 -5.95
N LEU A 55 -3.78 -16.75 -6.04
CA LEU A 55 -2.64 -17.03 -5.18
C LEU A 55 -1.34 -16.55 -5.81
N SER A 56 -0.48 -15.93 -5.02
CA SER A 56 0.90 -15.63 -5.39
C SER A 56 1.82 -15.75 -4.17
N THR A 57 3.10 -15.57 -4.35
CA THR A 57 4.08 -15.54 -3.24
C THR A 57 3.82 -14.39 -2.26
N GLN A 58 3.09 -13.37 -2.69
CA GLN A 58 2.76 -12.18 -1.89
C GLN A 58 1.29 -12.12 -1.45
N HIS A 59 0.41 -12.99 -2.00
CA HIS A 59 -1.03 -12.93 -1.76
C HIS A 59 -1.55 -14.27 -1.27
N ASN A 60 -1.91 -14.32 0.01
CA ASN A 60 -2.63 -15.44 0.63
C ASN A 60 -4.13 -15.09 0.75
N PRO A 61 -5.06 -16.04 0.55
CA PRO A 61 -6.49 -15.79 0.73
C PRO A 61 -6.89 -15.42 2.15
N GLU A 62 -6.15 -15.91 3.14
CA GLU A 62 -6.25 -15.53 4.56
C GLU A 62 -4.93 -14.87 4.97
N PHE A 63 -4.99 -13.67 5.55
CA PHE A 63 -3.81 -12.96 6.02
C PHE A 63 -4.13 -12.09 7.23
N THR A 64 -3.13 -11.86 8.07
CA THR A 64 -3.22 -10.94 9.19
C THR A 64 -2.85 -9.54 8.73
N MET A 65 -3.68 -8.56 9.09
CA MET A 65 -3.46 -7.14 8.79
C MET A 65 -3.59 -6.31 10.07
N LEU A 66 -2.71 -5.31 10.20
CA LEU A 66 -2.91 -4.18 11.10
C LEU A 66 -3.56 -3.06 10.29
N GLU A 67 -4.67 -2.53 10.82
CA GLU A 67 -5.32 -1.33 10.29
C GLU A 67 -5.62 -0.39 11.44
N PHE A 68 -5.40 0.91 11.26
CA PHE A 68 -5.62 1.92 12.29
C PHE A 68 -6.14 3.22 11.71
N TYR A 69 -6.87 3.98 12.54
CA TYR A 69 -7.44 5.27 12.21
C TYR A 69 -7.20 6.25 13.34
N TRP A 70 -6.93 7.48 12.97
CA TRP A 70 -6.68 8.57 13.90
C TRP A 70 -7.48 9.80 13.47
N ALA A 71 -8.44 10.23 14.31
CA ALA A 71 -9.24 11.42 14.09
C ALA A 71 -8.35 12.68 14.16
N TYR A 72 -8.64 13.65 13.29
CA TYR A 72 -7.94 14.93 13.19
C TYR A 72 -6.47 14.85 12.76
N ALA A 73 -6.00 13.69 12.33
CA ALA A 73 -4.68 13.49 11.75
C ALA A 73 -4.78 13.47 10.21
N ASP A 74 -3.72 13.88 9.55
CA ASP A 74 -3.57 13.73 8.11
C ASP A 74 -2.58 12.61 7.73
N TYR A 75 -2.28 12.47 6.46
CA TYR A 75 -1.37 11.43 5.98
C TYR A 75 0.09 11.67 6.44
N GLU A 76 0.49 12.90 6.69
CA GLU A 76 1.84 13.22 7.19
C GLU A 76 2.00 12.75 8.63
N ASP A 77 1.00 12.99 9.49
CA ASP A 77 0.95 12.47 10.86
C ASP A 77 1.02 10.92 10.86
N LEU A 78 0.34 10.28 9.90
CA LEU A 78 0.35 8.81 9.78
C LEU A 78 1.67 8.27 9.23
N MET A 79 2.39 9.01 8.40
CA MET A 79 3.76 8.65 8.00
C MET A 79 4.70 8.70 9.20
N ASP A 80 4.64 9.75 10.02
CA ASP A 80 5.45 9.88 11.24
C ASP A 80 5.15 8.75 12.23
N LEU A 81 3.87 8.48 12.48
CA LEU A 81 3.45 7.36 13.33
C LEU A 81 3.96 6.01 12.79
N THR A 82 3.88 5.80 11.50
CA THR A 82 4.33 4.56 10.85
C THR A 82 5.83 4.39 10.99
N GLU A 83 6.60 5.44 10.77
CA GLU A 83 8.05 5.45 10.93
C GLU A 83 8.47 5.12 12.36
N ASP A 84 7.84 5.75 13.36
CA ASP A 84 8.09 5.48 14.77
C ASP A 84 7.70 4.05 15.15
N MET A 85 6.56 3.56 14.66
CA MET A 85 6.11 2.18 14.88
C MET A 85 7.13 1.16 14.34
N PHE A 86 7.63 1.34 13.12
CA PHE A 86 8.64 0.43 12.56
C PHE A 86 9.94 0.45 13.36
N ARG A 87 10.38 1.63 13.84
CA ARG A 87 11.56 1.74 14.71
C ARG A 87 11.38 0.96 16.02
N GLU A 88 10.25 1.13 16.68
CA GLU A 88 9.99 0.44 17.94
C GLU A 88 9.83 -1.07 17.73
N VAL A 89 9.10 -1.50 16.70
CA VAL A 89 8.97 -2.93 16.37
C VAL A 89 10.33 -3.55 16.07
N ALA A 90 11.19 -2.88 15.31
CA ALA A 90 12.54 -3.38 15.02
C ALA A 90 13.41 -3.52 16.27
N LYS A 91 13.36 -2.54 17.19
CA LYS A 91 14.07 -2.63 18.48
C LYS A 91 13.60 -3.84 19.30
N VAL A 92 12.28 -4.05 19.38
CA VAL A 92 11.71 -5.14 20.17
C VAL A 92 11.97 -6.51 19.53
N ALA A 93 11.77 -6.63 18.21
CA ALA A 93 11.87 -7.90 17.50
C ALA A 93 13.31 -8.31 17.15
N CYS A 94 14.16 -7.33 16.81
CA CYS A 94 15.52 -7.57 16.31
C CYS A 94 16.62 -7.07 17.27
N GLY A 95 16.26 -6.40 18.36
CA GLY A 95 17.20 -5.78 19.31
C GLY A 95 17.88 -4.52 18.80
N SER A 96 17.56 -4.07 17.57
CA SER A 96 18.17 -2.90 16.93
C SER A 96 17.25 -2.37 15.83
N THR A 97 17.37 -1.06 15.53
CA THR A 97 16.75 -0.46 14.34
C THR A 97 17.48 -0.79 13.05
N ARG A 98 18.69 -1.38 13.16
CA ARG A 98 19.48 -1.85 12.03
C ARG A 98 19.69 -3.36 12.13
N PHE A 99 19.24 -4.10 11.12
CA PHE A 99 19.24 -5.57 11.12
C PHE A 99 19.44 -6.14 9.71
N GLN A 100 19.75 -7.43 9.64
CA GLN A 100 19.88 -8.15 8.36
C GLN A 100 18.57 -8.84 8.01
N TYR A 101 18.14 -8.67 6.76
CA TYR A 101 17.00 -9.37 6.20
C TYR A 101 17.28 -9.80 4.76
N GLN A 102 17.17 -11.09 4.46
CA GLN A 102 17.43 -11.68 3.14
C GLN A 102 18.78 -11.25 2.50
N GLY A 103 19.82 -11.13 3.33
CA GLY A 103 21.17 -10.75 2.87
C GLY A 103 21.38 -9.24 2.70
N GLN A 104 20.38 -8.43 3.00
CA GLN A 104 20.46 -6.96 2.95
C GLN A 104 20.42 -6.36 4.35
N THR A 105 21.08 -5.21 4.53
CA THR A 105 20.97 -4.42 5.76
C THR A 105 19.79 -3.48 5.65
N ILE A 106 18.81 -3.61 6.54
CA ILE A 106 17.71 -2.67 6.72
C ILE A 106 18.07 -1.73 7.87
N ASP A 107 17.88 -0.43 7.68
CA ASP A 107 18.18 0.59 8.69
C ASP A 107 17.02 1.56 8.87
N PHE A 108 16.30 1.44 9.99
CA PHE A 108 15.21 2.32 10.40
C PHE A 108 15.67 3.47 11.31
N SER A 109 16.99 3.62 11.56
CA SER A 109 17.51 4.69 12.41
C SER A 109 17.43 6.06 11.76
N GLN A 110 17.47 6.10 10.42
CA GLN A 110 17.38 7.32 9.65
C GLN A 110 15.91 7.67 9.33
N PRO A 111 15.58 8.93 9.11
CA PRO A 111 14.26 9.31 8.59
C PRO A 111 13.95 8.59 7.28
N PHE A 112 12.73 8.09 7.15
CA PHE A 112 12.28 7.46 5.91
C PHE A 112 12.17 8.53 4.82
N GLN A 113 12.70 8.24 3.64
CA GLN A 113 12.60 9.16 2.52
C GLN A 113 11.11 9.32 2.13
N ARG A 114 10.70 10.55 1.79
CA ARG A 114 9.39 10.86 1.23
C ARG A 114 9.59 11.37 -0.19
N ILE A 115 8.99 10.72 -1.17
CA ILE A 115 9.16 11.07 -2.58
C ILE A 115 7.85 10.82 -3.32
N THR A 116 7.52 11.68 -4.29
CA THR A 116 6.33 11.48 -5.13
C THR A 116 6.55 10.34 -6.13
N VAL A 117 5.47 9.74 -6.62
CA VAL A 117 5.53 8.78 -7.74
C VAL A 117 6.33 9.39 -8.89
N ARG A 118 5.99 10.60 -9.30
CA ARG A 118 6.65 11.33 -10.39
C ARG A 118 8.15 11.50 -10.18
N ASP A 119 8.54 12.00 -9.02
CA ASP A 119 9.96 12.26 -8.72
C ASP A 119 10.74 10.96 -8.54
N SER A 120 10.10 9.89 -8.08
CA SER A 120 10.71 8.56 -8.01
C SER A 120 10.99 8.01 -9.42
N ILE A 121 10.05 8.17 -10.37
CA ILE A 121 10.28 7.81 -11.77
C ILE A 121 11.53 8.52 -12.32
N LEU A 122 11.62 9.84 -12.13
CA LEU A 122 12.76 10.63 -12.60
C LEU A 122 14.08 10.24 -11.92
N LYS A 123 14.04 9.94 -10.63
CA LYS A 123 15.22 9.53 -9.87
C LYS A 123 15.79 8.19 -10.35
N PHE A 124 14.92 7.24 -10.65
CA PHE A 124 15.31 5.88 -11.02
C PHE A 124 15.45 5.65 -12.54
N ASN A 125 15.02 6.60 -13.37
CA ASN A 125 15.17 6.60 -14.82
C ASN A 125 15.83 7.91 -15.28
N PRO A 126 17.15 8.04 -15.14
CA PRO A 126 17.87 9.30 -15.39
C PRO A 126 17.89 9.76 -16.86
N ASP A 127 17.45 8.91 -17.76
CA ASP A 127 17.24 9.21 -19.18
C ASP A 127 15.91 9.93 -19.46
N LEU A 128 15.00 9.98 -18.48
CA LEU A 128 13.74 10.67 -18.59
C LEU A 128 13.83 12.10 -18.01
N THR A 129 13.12 13.01 -18.65
CA THR A 129 13.00 14.41 -18.20
C THR A 129 11.63 14.70 -17.59
N PRO A 130 11.45 15.77 -16.80
CA PRO A 130 10.14 16.19 -16.32
C PRO A 130 9.10 16.31 -17.44
N VAL A 131 9.50 16.83 -18.60
CA VAL A 131 8.58 16.97 -19.75
C VAL A 131 8.10 15.61 -20.28
N ASP A 132 8.96 14.59 -20.19
CA ASP A 132 8.61 13.24 -20.65
C ASP A 132 7.57 12.58 -19.72
N VAL A 133 7.70 12.82 -18.42
CA VAL A 133 6.82 12.22 -17.38
C VAL A 133 5.50 12.99 -17.24
N ASP A 134 5.48 14.28 -17.55
CA ASP A 134 4.30 15.15 -17.40
C ASP A 134 3.44 15.25 -18.68
N ASP A 135 3.89 14.66 -19.80
CA ASP A 135 3.17 14.68 -21.08
C ASP A 135 2.59 13.31 -21.42
N GLU A 136 1.29 13.26 -21.66
CA GLU A 136 0.55 12.01 -21.89
C GLU A 136 1.00 11.27 -23.16
N GLU A 137 1.26 12.00 -24.26
CA GLU A 137 1.66 11.37 -25.52
C GLU A 137 3.10 10.83 -25.43
N ARG A 138 4.00 11.55 -24.75
CA ARG A 138 5.34 11.07 -24.48
C ARG A 138 5.34 9.86 -23.58
N MET A 139 4.48 9.87 -22.53
CA MET A 139 4.35 8.75 -21.62
C MET A 139 3.89 7.48 -22.34
N LYS A 140 2.95 7.57 -23.29
CA LYS A 140 2.56 6.42 -24.13
C LYS A 140 3.75 5.82 -24.89
N VAL A 141 4.60 6.69 -25.45
CA VAL A 141 5.83 6.24 -26.16
C VAL A 141 6.80 5.56 -25.19
N ILE A 142 6.97 6.13 -23.99
CA ILE A 142 7.85 5.58 -22.95
C ILE A 142 7.36 4.21 -22.51
N LEU A 143 6.08 4.07 -22.16
CA LEU A 143 5.49 2.79 -21.76
C LEU A 143 5.68 1.72 -22.84
N GLY A 144 5.57 2.08 -24.12
CA GLY A 144 5.86 1.18 -25.23
C GLY A 144 7.29 0.64 -25.24
N ARG A 145 8.30 1.42 -24.79
CA ARG A 145 9.71 0.94 -24.66
C ARG A 145 9.86 -0.12 -23.57
N PHE A 146 9.00 -0.09 -22.55
CA PHE A 146 8.97 -1.06 -21.46
C PHE A 146 7.97 -2.20 -21.69
N GLU A 147 7.42 -2.31 -22.90
CA GLU A 147 6.45 -3.34 -23.29
C GLU A 147 5.16 -3.29 -22.48
N ILE A 148 4.77 -2.10 -22.01
CA ILE A 148 3.52 -1.86 -21.28
C ILE A 148 2.46 -1.41 -22.30
N ALA A 149 1.39 -2.21 -22.43
CA ALA A 149 0.26 -1.89 -23.30
C ALA A 149 -0.62 -0.84 -22.62
N VAL A 150 -0.79 0.32 -23.25
CA VAL A 150 -1.62 1.41 -22.74
C VAL A 150 -3.08 1.17 -23.12
N GLU A 151 -3.98 1.15 -22.13
CA GLU A 151 -5.40 1.05 -22.36
C GLU A 151 -6.00 2.43 -22.71
N PRO A 152 -7.03 2.50 -23.59
CA PRO A 152 -7.64 3.77 -23.97
C PRO A 152 -8.25 4.59 -22.83
N SER A 153 -8.55 3.94 -21.71
CA SER A 153 -9.12 4.56 -20.51
C SER A 153 -8.08 5.19 -19.57
N TRP A 154 -6.77 4.97 -19.81
CA TRP A 154 -5.73 5.45 -18.93
C TRP A 154 -5.43 6.93 -19.13
N GLY A 155 -5.50 7.69 -18.06
CA GLY A 155 -4.93 9.04 -18.00
C GLY A 155 -3.45 9.02 -17.57
N LEU A 156 -2.83 10.18 -17.57
CA LEU A 156 -1.40 10.35 -17.25
C LEU A 156 -1.01 9.70 -15.90
N GLY A 157 -1.80 9.92 -14.84
CA GLY A 157 -1.52 9.36 -13.52
C GLY A 157 -1.44 7.82 -13.53
N LYS A 158 -2.38 7.14 -14.23
CA LYS A 158 -2.31 5.67 -14.35
C LYS A 158 -1.07 5.22 -15.11
N MET A 159 -0.69 5.93 -16.17
CA MET A 159 0.52 5.64 -16.91
C MET A 159 1.79 5.82 -16.07
N GLN A 160 1.82 6.86 -15.23
CA GLN A 160 2.92 7.07 -14.26
C GLN A 160 3.01 5.92 -13.26
N ILE A 161 1.89 5.44 -12.73
CA ILE A 161 1.86 4.28 -11.82
C ILE A 161 2.40 3.03 -12.50
N GLU A 162 1.97 2.71 -13.72
CA GLU A 162 2.46 1.54 -14.45
C GLU A 162 3.97 1.61 -14.72
N LEU A 163 4.48 2.81 -15.07
CA LEU A 163 5.91 3.01 -15.23
C LEU A 163 6.67 2.87 -13.91
N PHE A 164 6.11 3.40 -12.82
CA PHE A 164 6.66 3.25 -11.48
C PHE A 164 6.75 1.79 -11.07
N GLU A 165 5.67 1.03 -11.15
CA GLU A 165 5.64 -0.40 -10.82
C GLU A 165 6.68 -1.18 -11.64
N LYS A 166 6.83 -0.85 -12.91
CA LYS A 166 7.77 -1.54 -13.81
C LYS A 166 9.24 -1.20 -13.59
N THR A 167 9.56 0.05 -13.22
CA THR A 167 10.93 0.55 -13.26
C THR A 167 11.50 0.99 -11.92
N VAL A 168 10.66 1.18 -10.91
CA VAL A 168 11.05 1.76 -9.62
C VAL A 168 10.81 0.79 -8.47
N GLU A 169 9.63 0.19 -8.37
CA GLU A 169 9.16 -0.53 -7.18
C GLU A 169 10.16 -1.59 -6.70
N ASP A 170 10.61 -2.48 -7.57
CA ASP A 170 11.58 -3.53 -7.24
C ASP A 170 12.98 -3.02 -6.82
N ARG A 171 13.23 -1.73 -7.00
CA ARG A 171 14.51 -1.07 -6.68
C ARG A 171 14.47 -0.29 -5.36
N LEU A 172 13.30 -0.24 -4.72
CA LEU A 172 13.12 0.42 -3.42
C LEU A 172 13.53 -0.53 -2.30
N LEU A 173 14.77 -0.41 -1.85
CA LEU A 173 15.35 -1.27 -0.79
C LEU A 173 15.34 -0.59 0.58
N ASP A 174 15.57 0.72 0.60
CA ASP A 174 15.55 1.50 1.83
C ASP A 174 14.12 1.93 2.20
N PRO A 175 13.85 2.15 3.50
CA PRO A 175 12.56 2.64 3.95
C PRO A 175 12.16 3.97 3.29
N ILE A 176 11.03 3.98 2.62
CA ILE A 176 10.57 5.12 1.82
C ILE A 176 9.05 5.21 1.80
N PHE A 177 8.52 6.41 1.83
CA PHE A 177 7.13 6.71 1.54
C PHE A 177 7.00 7.23 0.11
N ILE A 178 6.20 6.57 -0.69
CA ILE A 178 5.80 7.05 -2.00
C ILE A 178 4.50 7.85 -1.83
N THR A 179 4.50 9.09 -2.30
CA THR A 179 3.40 10.04 -2.12
C THR A 179 2.86 10.54 -3.46
N ALA A 180 1.73 11.25 -3.43
CA ALA A 180 1.08 11.80 -4.62
C ALA A 180 0.78 10.73 -5.70
N TYR A 181 0.08 9.70 -5.24
CA TYR A 181 -0.48 8.65 -6.10
C TYR A 181 -1.56 9.20 -7.02
#